data_025b29f38ac2d7455bcb1e21ad054984
#
_entry.id   025b29f38ac2d7455bcb1e21ad054984
#
_cell.length_a   1.000
_cell.length_b   1.000
_cell.length_c   1.000
_cell.angle_alpha   90.00
_cell.angle_beta   90.00
_cell.angle_gamma   90.00
#
_symmetry.space_group_name_H-M   'P 1'
#
loop_
_entity.id
_entity.type
_entity.pdbx_description
1 polymer ?
#
loop_
_entity_poly.entity_id
_entity_poly.type
_entity_poly.pdbx_seq_one_letter_code
_entity_poly.pdbx_strand_id
1 'polypeptide(L)'
;DKAERGFSFQLDSLLDMRMNQKQKLTAADIVNGYEYDDLVKLLYEYGEEKFAKKIVKAIIKYRQEKGKISRTIELADLINQAIPKFDSTKNPATKTFQALRIKVNEELEEIREILPAAFEILKMNGRLAVISFHSLEDRIIKNFFKEKLNTDRVSKKIPILHKNIQSAPIKIIKKMEKPSKDEISKNIRARSAKLRVMEKISEGR
;
A
#
# COMPACT_ATOMS: atom_id res chain seq x y z
N ASP A 1 3.95 19.63 -1.66
CA ASP A 1 4.87 18.55 -1.23
C ASP A 1 6.20 19.17 -0.86
N LYS A 2 6.63 18.98 0.38
CA LYS A 2 7.95 19.43 0.82
C LYS A 2 8.99 18.49 0.22
N ALA A 3 9.81 18.97 -0.72
CA ALA A 3 10.85 18.21 -1.38
C ALA A 3 11.80 17.54 -0.38
N GLU A 4 12.10 18.24 0.71
CA GLU A 4 13.04 17.87 1.80
C GLU A 4 12.76 16.52 2.46
N ARG A 5 11.54 15.95 2.30
CA ARG A 5 11.15 14.71 2.97
C ARG A 5 11.44 13.43 2.16
N GLY A 6 12.00 13.53 0.97
CA GLY A 6 12.44 12.38 0.18
C GLY A 6 11.34 11.53 -0.47
N PHE A 7 10.09 12.00 -0.55
CA PHE A 7 8.99 11.25 -1.17
C PHE A 7 8.97 11.34 -2.70
N SER A 8 9.66 12.31 -3.29
CA SER A 8 9.66 12.54 -4.73
C SER A 8 10.92 12.00 -5.38
N PHE A 9 10.76 11.30 -6.49
CA PHE A 9 11.85 10.92 -7.38
C PHE A 9 12.11 11.95 -8.49
N GLN A 10 11.36 13.06 -8.51
CA GLN A 10 11.54 14.19 -9.46
C GLN A 10 12.28 15.35 -8.83
N LEU A 11 12.29 15.44 -7.52
CA LEU A 11 12.96 16.50 -6.77
C LEU A 11 14.08 15.87 -5.95
N ASP A 12 15.27 16.44 -6.08
CA ASP A 12 16.43 15.91 -5.35
C ASP A 12 16.40 16.30 -3.88
N SER A 13 16.52 15.28 -3.02
CA SER A 13 16.55 15.43 -1.56
C SER A 13 17.20 14.22 -0.90
N LEU A 14 17.39 14.27 0.41
CA LEU A 14 17.80 13.10 1.18
C LEU A 14 16.76 11.98 1.04
N LEU A 15 17.22 10.74 0.95
CA LEU A 15 16.38 9.56 0.83
C LEU A 15 15.81 9.15 2.19
N ASP A 16 14.90 9.98 2.74
CA ASP A 16 14.33 9.83 4.07
C ASP A 16 13.01 9.04 4.08
N MET A 17 11.95 9.59 3.52
CA MET A 17 10.58 9.06 3.40
C MET A 17 9.83 8.84 4.73
N ARG A 18 10.32 9.31 5.87
CA ARG A 18 9.60 9.21 7.14
C ARG A 18 8.43 10.19 7.22
N MET A 19 7.24 9.72 7.51
CA MET A 19 6.10 10.58 7.89
C MET A 19 6.29 11.11 9.30
N ASN A 20 6.68 10.26 10.23
CA ASN A 20 7.05 10.64 11.59
C ASN A 20 8.57 10.80 11.70
N GLN A 21 9.06 12.03 11.86
CA GLN A 21 10.49 12.33 11.95
C GLN A 21 11.17 11.77 13.22
N LYS A 22 10.39 11.33 14.21
CA LYS A 22 10.93 10.73 15.44
C LYS A 22 11.31 9.26 15.26
N GLN A 23 10.80 8.57 14.22
CA GLN A 23 11.20 7.19 13.92
C GLN A 23 12.63 7.15 13.39
N LYS A 24 13.31 6.02 13.57
CA LYS A 24 14.72 5.86 13.22
C LYS A 24 14.92 5.44 11.76
N LEU A 25 14.09 4.49 11.27
CA LEU A 25 14.26 3.87 9.96
C LEU A 25 13.94 4.84 8.83
N THR A 26 14.92 5.09 7.96
CA THR A 26 14.77 5.88 6.73
C THR A 26 14.79 4.98 5.49
N ALA A 27 14.39 5.52 4.34
CA ALA A 27 14.54 4.81 3.07
C ALA A 27 16.01 4.57 2.72
N ALA A 28 16.91 5.49 3.09
CA ALA A 28 18.35 5.30 2.92
C ALA A 28 18.88 4.11 3.75
N ASP A 29 18.40 3.92 4.97
CA ASP A 29 18.79 2.78 5.81
C ASP A 29 18.36 1.46 5.16
N ILE A 30 17.15 1.39 4.61
CA ILE A 30 16.67 0.21 3.89
C ILE A 30 17.53 -0.05 2.64
N VAL A 31 17.67 0.98 1.79
CA VAL A 31 18.40 0.85 0.53
C VAL A 31 19.88 0.50 0.75
N ASN A 32 20.51 0.93 1.83
CA ASN A 32 21.92 0.67 2.11
C ASN A 32 22.19 -0.48 3.08
N GLY A 33 21.22 -0.84 3.93
CA GLY A 33 21.44 -1.82 4.99
C GLY A 33 20.83 -3.21 4.71
N TYR A 34 19.77 -3.29 3.89
CA TYR A 34 19.13 -4.57 3.64
C TYR A 34 19.94 -5.44 2.68
N GLU A 35 19.89 -6.75 2.90
CA GLU A 35 20.49 -7.74 2.03
C GLU A 35 19.69 -7.92 0.73
N TYR A 36 20.30 -8.61 -0.24
CA TYR A 36 19.72 -8.81 -1.58
C TYR A 36 18.31 -9.39 -1.53
N ASP A 37 18.11 -10.48 -0.79
CA ASP A 37 16.83 -11.19 -0.75
C ASP A 37 15.74 -10.37 -0.05
N ASP A 38 16.09 -9.65 1.01
CA ASP A 38 15.16 -8.77 1.73
C ASP A 38 14.70 -7.60 0.86
N LEU A 39 15.61 -6.98 0.10
CA LEU A 39 15.25 -5.93 -0.84
C LEU A 39 14.38 -6.45 -1.97
N VAL A 40 14.70 -7.62 -2.54
CA VAL A 40 13.88 -8.25 -3.59
C VAL A 40 12.49 -8.52 -3.07
N LYS A 41 12.37 -9.11 -1.89
CA LYS A 41 11.09 -9.39 -1.23
C LYS A 41 10.29 -8.10 -1.01
N LEU A 42 10.92 -7.07 -0.45
CA LEU A 42 10.31 -5.76 -0.21
C LEU A 42 9.74 -5.16 -1.50
N LEU A 43 10.52 -5.14 -2.58
CA LEU A 43 10.07 -4.59 -3.86
C LEU A 43 8.94 -5.40 -4.50
N TYR A 44 8.93 -6.73 -4.33
CA TYR A 44 7.81 -7.55 -4.78
C TYR A 44 6.54 -7.34 -3.95
N GLU A 45 6.66 -7.38 -2.62
CA GLU A 45 5.50 -7.34 -1.72
C GLU A 45 4.84 -5.96 -1.66
N TYR A 46 5.63 -4.89 -1.56
CA TYR A 46 5.13 -3.53 -1.37
C TYR A 46 5.12 -2.68 -2.66
N GLY A 47 5.93 -3.05 -3.65
CA GLY A 47 5.97 -2.37 -4.94
C GLY A 47 5.18 -3.07 -6.05
N GLU A 48 4.87 -4.37 -5.89
CA GLU A 48 4.43 -5.21 -7.00
C GLU A 48 5.37 -5.03 -8.22
N GLU A 49 6.71 -4.91 -7.95
CA GLU A 49 7.73 -4.56 -8.93
C GLU A 49 8.25 -5.81 -9.65
N LYS A 50 7.96 -5.93 -10.94
CA LYS A 50 8.36 -7.09 -11.76
C LYS A 50 9.87 -7.18 -11.98
N PHE A 51 10.55 -6.04 -11.96
CA PHE A 51 12.00 -5.94 -12.17
C PHE A 51 12.81 -5.89 -10.88
N ALA A 52 12.20 -6.25 -9.72
CA ALA A 52 12.82 -6.19 -8.41
C ALA A 52 14.25 -6.76 -8.40
N LYS A 53 14.47 -7.96 -8.96
CA LYS A 53 15.80 -8.59 -9.01
C LYS A 53 16.84 -7.76 -9.79
N LYS A 54 16.44 -7.09 -10.89
CA LYS A 54 17.36 -6.25 -11.67
C LYS A 54 17.71 -4.98 -10.91
N ILE A 55 16.71 -4.33 -10.32
CA ILE A 55 16.87 -3.13 -9.50
C ILE A 55 17.80 -3.42 -8.33
N VAL A 56 17.53 -4.48 -7.58
CA VAL A 56 18.34 -4.83 -6.40
C VAL A 56 19.77 -5.18 -6.79
N LYS A 57 19.99 -5.90 -7.89
CA LYS A 57 21.34 -6.11 -8.43
C LYS A 57 22.07 -4.79 -8.68
N ALA A 58 21.41 -3.80 -9.27
CA ALA A 58 22.01 -2.50 -9.52
C ALA A 58 22.32 -1.76 -8.22
N ILE A 59 21.40 -1.80 -7.22
CA ILE A 59 21.62 -1.21 -5.89
C ILE A 59 22.84 -1.83 -5.21
N ILE A 60 22.93 -3.16 -5.16
CA ILE A 60 24.06 -3.85 -4.51
C ILE A 60 25.38 -3.53 -5.22
N LYS A 61 25.39 -3.57 -6.56
CA LYS A 61 26.59 -3.21 -7.34
C LYS A 61 27.01 -1.76 -7.05
N TYR A 62 26.06 -0.82 -7.04
CA TYR A 62 26.34 0.59 -6.75
C TYR A 62 26.97 0.76 -5.35
N ARG A 63 26.44 0.08 -4.33
CA ARG A 63 26.97 0.10 -2.97
C ARG A 63 28.46 -0.34 -2.93
N GLN A 64 28.79 -1.37 -3.69
CA GLN A 64 30.15 -1.94 -3.74
C GLN A 64 31.14 -1.00 -4.45
N GLU A 65 30.70 -0.35 -5.52
CA GLU A 65 31.55 0.45 -6.39
C GLU A 65 31.64 1.93 -5.99
N LYS A 66 30.54 2.50 -5.51
CA LYS A 66 30.39 3.95 -5.26
C LYS A 66 30.02 4.31 -3.82
N GLY A 67 29.64 3.33 -3.01
CA GLY A 67 29.26 3.55 -1.62
C GLY A 67 27.76 3.75 -1.44
N LYS A 68 27.38 4.49 -0.40
CA LYS A 68 25.98 4.63 0.03
C LYS A 68 25.16 5.49 -0.93
N ILE A 69 23.92 5.06 -1.20
CA ILE A 69 22.91 5.84 -1.91
C ILE A 69 22.21 6.72 -0.89
N SER A 70 22.30 8.03 -1.04
CA SER A 70 21.80 9.00 -0.05
C SER A 70 20.72 9.93 -0.56
N ARG A 71 20.54 10.03 -1.89
CA ARG A 71 19.65 11.00 -2.52
C ARG A 71 18.58 10.33 -3.38
N THR A 72 17.44 11.00 -3.50
CA THR A 72 16.29 10.49 -4.25
C THR A 72 16.57 10.37 -5.75
N ILE A 73 17.21 11.37 -6.36
CA ILE A 73 17.55 11.34 -7.80
C ILE A 73 18.57 10.25 -8.08
N GLU A 74 19.56 10.09 -7.23
CA GLU A 74 20.57 9.04 -7.35
C GLU A 74 19.94 7.64 -7.44
N LEU A 75 19.00 7.33 -6.53
CA LEU A 75 18.25 6.08 -6.57
C LEU A 75 17.37 5.96 -7.81
N ALA A 76 16.68 7.04 -8.18
CA ALA A 76 15.79 7.05 -9.34
C ALA A 76 16.54 6.80 -10.65
N ASP A 77 17.69 7.43 -10.84
CA ASP A 77 18.54 7.25 -12.01
C ASP A 77 19.08 5.83 -12.10
N LEU A 78 19.52 5.28 -10.96
CA LEU A 78 19.96 3.89 -10.88
C LEU A 78 18.85 2.91 -11.31
N ILE A 79 17.61 3.13 -10.85
CA ILE A 79 16.46 2.32 -11.24
C ILE A 79 16.17 2.46 -12.74
N ASN A 80 16.17 3.70 -13.25
CA ASN A 80 15.91 3.98 -14.67
C ASN A 80 16.94 3.30 -15.59
N GLN A 81 18.18 3.18 -15.17
CA GLN A 81 19.23 2.49 -15.90
C GLN A 81 19.10 0.96 -15.81
N ALA A 82 18.60 0.43 -14.68
CA ALA A 82 18.48 -1.02 -14.46
C ALA A 82 17.30 -1.66 -15.20
N ILE A 83 16.26 -0.87 -15.51
CA ILE A 83 15.04 -1.36 -16.16
C ILE A 83 15.11 -1.09 -17.66
N PRO A 84 14.70 -2.06 -18.53
CA PRO A 84 14.55 -1.81 -19.94
C PRO A 84 13.61 -0.62 -20.19
N LYS A 85 13.95 0.23 -21.15
CA LYS A 85 13.07 1.32 -21.59
C LYS A 85 11.79 0.71 -22.18
N PHE A 86 10.73 0.74 -21.40
CA PHE A 86 9.37 0.45 -21.86
C PHE A 86 8.66 1.77 -22.17
N ASP A 87 7.85 1.73 -23.19
CA ASP A 87 6.93 2.83 -23.56
C ASP A 87 5.79 2.92 -22.53
N SER A 88 6.15 3.22 -21.27
CA SER A 88 5.21 3.32 -20.17
C SER A 88 5.05 4.80 -19.77
N THR A 89 3.82 5.21 -19.62
CA THR A 89 3.44 6.55 -19.13
C THR A 89 3.83 6.80 -17.66
N LYS A 90 4.37 5.77 -16.97
CA LYS A 90 4.77 5.85 -15.55
C LYS A 90 6.28 5.79 -15.41
N ASN A 91 6.81 6.64 -14.53
CA ASN A 91 8.22 6.60 -14.19
C ASN A 91 8.59 5.22 -13.59
N PRO A 92 9.66 4.56 -14.05
CA PRO A 92 10.10 3.26 -13.53
C PRO A 92 10.36 3.23 -12.03
N ALA A 93 10.82 4.35 -11.44
CA ALA A 93 11.08 4.44 -10.00
C ALA A 93 9.81 4.42 -9.12
N THR A 94 8.61 4.66 -9.69
CA THR A 94 7.36 4.80 -8.94
C THR A 94 7.10 3.65 -7.97
N LYS A 95 7.27 2.40 -8.42
CA LYS A 95 6.99 1.21 -7.62
C LYS A 95 8.01 0.98 -6.52
N THR A 96 9.28 1.23 -6.81
CA THR A 96 10.34 1.13 -5.81
C THR A 96 10.17 2.18 -4.72
N PHE A 97 9.87 3.43 -5.09
CA PHE A 97 9.60 4.50 -4.12
C PHE A 97 8.35 4.21 -3.28
N GLN A 98 7.28 3.67 -3.89
CA GLN A 98 6.12 3.19 -3.16
C GLN A 98 6.48 2.10 -2.15
N ALA A 99 7.28 1.11 -2.55
CA ALA A 99 7.69 0.02 -1.67
C ALA A 99 8.49 0.52 -0.46
N LEU A 100 9.45 1.41 -0.69
CA LEU A 100 10.24 2.03 0.37
C LEU A 100 9.36 2.85 1.33
N ARG A 101 8.46 3.68 0.80
CA ARG A 101 7.54 4.50 1.59
C ARG A 101 6.65 3.65 2.49
N ILE A 102 6.04 2.61 1.93
CA ILE A 102 5.20 1.67 2.67
C ILE A 102 6.00 1.01 3.81
N LYS A 103 7.23 0.58 3.53
CA LYS A 103 8.07 -0.09 4.53
C LYS A 103 8.55 0.86 5.61
N VAL A 104 8.99 2.07 5.25
CA VAL A 104 9.44 3.08 6.21
C VAL A 104 8.33 3.47 7.17
N ASN A 105 7.10 3.61 6.68
CA ASN A 105 5.98 4.14 7.45
C ASN A 105 5.00 3.06 7.96
N GLU A 106 5.27 1.78 7.69
CA GLU A 106 4.42 0.64 8.08
C GLU A 106 2.95 0.82 7.65
N GLU A 107 2.74 1.47 6.47
CA GLU A 107 1.42 1.94 6.01
C GLU A 107 0.37 0.82 5.95
N LEU A 108 0.75 -0.39 5.57
CA LEU A 108 -0.18 -1.52 5.47
C LEU A 108 -0.54 -2.11 6.83
N GLU A 109 0.37 -2.07 7.77
CA GLU A 109 0.17 -2.49 9.16
C GLU A 109 -0.81 -1.54 9.86
N GLU A 110 -0.63 -0.23 9.71
CA GLU A 110 -1.57 0.79 10.20
C GLU A 110 -3.00 0.56 9.69
N ILE A 111 -3.16 0.21 8.40
CA ILE A 111 -4.49 -0.10 7.85
C ILE A 111 -5.07 -1.36 8.49
N ARG A 112 -4.26 -2.40 8.76
CA ARG A 112 -4.73 -3.62 9.40
C ARG A 112 -5.18 -3.40 10.84
N GLU A 113 -4.55 -2.48 11.54
CA GLU A 113 -4.89 -2.11 12.92
C GLU A 113 -6.12 -1.20 12.99
N ILE A 114 -6.18 -0.17 12.13
CA ILE A 114 -7.26 0.82 12.19
C ILE A 114 -8.63 0.26 11.75
N LEU A 115 -8.67 -0.68 10.79
CA LEU A 115 -9.95 -1.20 10.28
C LEU A 115 -10.77 -1.94 11.34
N PRO A 116 -10.21 -2.88 12.13
CA PRO A 116 -10.94 -3.51 13.24
C PRO A 116 -11.37 -2.49 14.31
N ALA A 117 -10.45 -1.63 14.74
CA ALA A 117 -10.74 -0.61 15.74
C ALA A 117 -11.87 0.35 15.30
N ALA A 118 -11.82 0.81 14.05
CA ALA A 118 -12.87 1.65 13.47
C ALA A 118 -14.23 0.93 13.42
N PHE A 119 -14.23 -0.38 13.14
CA PHE A 119 -15.46 -1.17 13.12
C PHE A 119 -16.06 -1.35 14.52
N GLU A 120 -15.24 -1.54 15.55
CA GLU A 120 -15.70 -1.73 16.92
C GLU A 120 -16.42 -0.50 17.46
N ILE A 121 -15.92 0.70 17.19
CA ILE A 121 -16.52 1.96 17.67
C ILE A 121 -17.76 2.39 16.87
N LEU A 122 -18.06 1.74 15.73
CA LEU A 122 -19.26 2.04 14.96
C LEU A 122 -20.52 1.63 15.73
N LYS A 123 -21.46 2.56 15.83
CA LYS A 123 -22.83 2.28 16.29
C LYS A 123 -23.59 1.46 15.23
N MET A 124 -24.69 0.84 15.66
CA MET A 124 -25.67 0.24 14.76
C MET A 124 -26.11 1.24 13.69
N ASN A 125 -26.19 0.78 12.43
CA ASN A 125 -26.44 1.59 11.24
C ASN A 125 -25.35 2.62 10.92
N GLY A 126 -24.22 2.61 11.66
CA GLY A 126 -23.05 3.39 11.36
C GLY A 126 -22.33 2.91 10.10
N ARG A 127 -21.73 3.83 9.35
CA ARG A 127 -21.05 3.51 8.09
C ARG A 127 -19.53 3.74 8.22
N LEU A 128 -18.77 2.78 7.73
CA LEU A 128 -17.32 2.91 7.53
C LEU A 128 -17.06 3.12 6.03
N ALA A 129 -16.58 4.32 5.69
CA ALA A 129 -16.16 4.69 4.36
C ALA A 129 -14.64 4.80 4.33
N VAL A 130 -13.98 4.04 3.43
CA VAL A 130 -12.53 3.97 3.33
C VAL A 130 -12.11 4.26 1.89
N ILE A 131 -11.13 5.16 1.74
CA ILE A 131 -10.50 5.48 0.46
C ILE A 131 -9.10 4.90 0.44
N SER A 132 -8.76 4.19 -0.63
CA SER A 132 -7.41 3.69 -0.92
C SER A 132 -6.88 4.27 -2.23
N PHE A 133 -5.56 4.40 -2.36
CA PHE A 133 -4.90 4.98 -3.54
C PHE A 133 -4.08 3.96 -4.34
N HIS A 134 -3.80 2.78 -3.78
CA HIS A 134 -3.10 1.71 -4.49
C HIS A 134 -3.69 0.32 -4.20
N SER A 135 -3.22 -0.67 -4.99
CA SER A 135 -3.76 -2.05 -4.99
C SER A 135 -3.62 -2.77 -3.65
N LEU A 136 -2.52 -2.54 -2.92
CA LEU A 136 -2.24 -3.23 -1.66
C LEU A 136 -3.19 -2.76 -0.55
N GLU A 137 -3.39 -1.44 -0.40
CA GLU A 137 -4.38 -0.87 0.53
C GLU A 137 -5.78 -1.42 0.22
N ASP A 138 -6.20 -1.31 -1.05
CA ASP A 138 -7.51 -1.79 -1.50
C ASP A 138 -7.73 -3.27 -1.23
N ARG A 139 -6.68 -4.09 -1.35
CA ARG A 139 -6.71 -5.53 -1.06
C ARG A 139 -6.99 -5.81 0.42
N ILE A 140 -6.34 -5.08 1.33
CA ILE A 140 -6.55 -5.21 2.77
C ILE A 140 -7.99 -4.83 3.12
N ILE A 141 -8.46 -3.66 2.68
CA ILE A 141 -9.82 -3.18 2.95
C ILE A 141 -10.87 -4.16 2.41
N LYS A 142 -10.70 -4.61 1.16
CA LYS A 142 -11.60 -5.59 0.53
C LYS A 142 -11.64 -6.91 1.31
N ASN A 143 -10.49 -7.40 1.77
CA ASN A 143 -10.42 -8.65 2.52
C ASN A 143 -11.07 -8.49 3.90
N PHE A 144 -10.85 -7.39 4.59
CA PHE A 144 -11.52 -7.07 5.85
C PHE A 144 -13.04 -7.04 5.69
N PHE A 145 -13.57 -6.34 4.67
CA PHE A 145 -15.01 -6.32 4.39
C PHE A 145 -15.56 -7.72 4.07
N LYS A 146 -14.81 -8.52 3.30
CA LYS A 146 -15.18 -9.89 2.98
C LYS A 146 -15.18 -10.80 4.23
N GLU A 147 -14.23 -10.61 5.12
CA GLU A 147 -14.15 -11.35 6.39
C GLU A 147 -15.37 -11.04 7.27
N LYS A 148 -15.74 -9.77 7.42
CA LYS A 148 -16.94 -9.35 8.17
C LYS A 148 -18.24 -9.80 7.52
N LEU A 149 -18.29 -10.00 6.19
CA LEU A 149 -19.45 -10.60 5.51
C LEU A 149 -19.58 -12.10 5.73
N ASN A 150 -18.43 -12.81 5.86
CA ASN A 150 -18.39 -14.27 5.98
C ASN A 150 -18.15 -14.67 7.42
N THR A 151 -19.10 -14.41 8.31
CA THR A 151 -19.03 -14.82 9.73
C THR A 151 -19.05 -16.33 9.92
N ASP A 152 -19.62 -17.07 8.95
CA ASP A 152 -19.61 -18.53 8.96
C ASP A 152 -18.60 -19.08 7.96
N ARG A 153 -17.35 -19.29 8.42
CA ARG A 153 -16.38 -20.14 7.70
C ARG A 153 -16.74 -21.63 7.82
N VAL A 154 -17.99 -22.00 7.68
CA VAL A 154 -18.30 -23.41 7.55
C VAL A 154 -18.03 -23.82 6.10
N SER A 155 -17.17 -24.83 5.96
CA SER A 155 -16.87 -25.42 4.67
C SER A 155 -18.17 -25.65 3.89
N LYS A 156 -18.27 -25.20 2.63
CA LYS A 156 -19.41 -25.45 1.73
C LYS A 156 -19.80 -26.93 1.57
N LYS A 157 -19.04 -27.83 2.21
CA LYS A 157 -19.21 -29.28 2.17
C LYS A 157 -19.96 -29.84 3.38
N ILE A 158 -20.29 -29.01 4.40
CA ILE A 158 -21.02 -29.47 5.59
C ILE A 158 -22.43 -28.90 5.50
N PRO A 159 -23.50 -29.75 5.43
CA PRO A 159 -24.88 -29.29 5.47
C PRO A 159 -25.17 -28.72 6.87
N ILE A 160 -25.37 -27.41 6.95
CA ILE A 160 -25.78 -26.71 8.18
C ILE A 160 -27.26 -26.46 8.12
N LEU A 161 -27.95 -26.75 9.22
CA LEU A 161 -29.32 -26.34 9.41
C LEU A 161 -29.45 -24.82 9.34
N HIS A 162 -30.32 -24.30 8.50
CA HIS A 162 -30.58 -22.86 8.27
C HIS A 162 -30.76 -22.04 9.56
N LYS A 163 -31.13 -22.69 10.68
CA LYS A 163 -31.32 -22.06 11.99
C LYS A 163 -30.03 -21.56 12.67
N ASN A 164 -28.85 -21.99 12.22
CA ASN A 164 -27.57 -21.67 12.83
C ASN A 164 -26.70 -20.71 12.00
N ILE A 165 -27.23 -20.18 10.90
CA ILE A 165 -26.50 -19.19 10.09
C ILE A 165 -26.66 -17.84 10.77
N GLN A 166 -25.58 -17.36 11.41
CA GLN A 166 -25.55 -15.99 11.93
C GLN A 166 -25.58 -15.00 10.76
N SER A 167 -26.44 -14.01 10.85
CA SER A 167 -26.46 -12.92 9.88
C SER A 167 -25.13 -12.16 9.92
N ALA A 168 -24.56 -11.84 8.75
CA ALA A 168 -23.34 -11.04 8.68
C ALA A 168 -23.51 -9.72 9.46
N PRO A 169 -22.50 -9.30 10.24
CA PRO A 169 -22.61 -8.06 11.04
C PRO A 169 -22.61 -6.80 10.18
N ILE A 170 -22.38 -6.92 8.87
CA ILE A 170 -22.29 -5.79 7.96
C ILE A 170 -23.14 -5.97 6.70
N LYS A 171 -23.50 -4.83 6.10
CA LYS A 171 -24.04 -4.70 4.75
C LYS A 171 -23.08 -3.88 3.89
N ILE A 172 -22.77 -4.34 2.68
CA ILE A 172 -21.97 -3.55 1.73
C ILE A 172 -22.85 -2.49 1.07
N ILE A 173 -22.51 -1.23 1.30
CA ILE A 173 -23.18 -0.07 0.68
C ILE A 173 -22.53 0.28 -0.66
N LYS A 174 -21.17 0.33 -0.69
CA LYS A 174 -20.39 0.52 -1.92
C LYS A 174 -19.28 -0.52 -1.98
N LYS A 175 -19.37 -1.44 -2.95
CA LYS A 175 -18.37 -2.48 -3.14
C LYS A 175 -17.02 -1.90 -3.60
N MET A 176 -17.08 -0.93 -4.50
CA MET A 176 -15.96 -0.12 -4.98
C MET A 176 -16.51 0.97 -5.89
N GLU A 177 -16.09 2.20 -5.65
CA GLU A 177 -16.40 3.36 -6.49
C GLU A 177 -15.08 4.07 -6.85
N LYS A 178 -14.98 4.52 -8.09
CA LYS A 178 -13.85 5.30 -8.59
C LYS A 178 -14.23 6.77 -8.68
N PRO A 179 -13.28 7.70 -8.65
CA PRO A 179 -13.56 9.12 -8.83
C PRO A 179 -14.16 9.40 -10.22
N SER A 180 -14.98 10.42 -10.31
CA SER A 180 -15.55 10.89 -11.57
C SER A 180 -14.46 11.55 -12.45
N LYS A 181 -14.75 11.70 -13.75
CA LYS A 181 -13.83 12.41 -14.65
C LYS A 181 -13.64 13.87 -14.23
N ASP A 182 -14.68 14.52 -13.72
CA ASP A 182 -14.63 15.89 -13.24
C ASP A 182 -13.75 16.03 -12.00
N GLU A 183 -13.82 15.06 -11.07
CA GLU A 183 -12.94 15.03 -9.90
C GLU A 183 -11.48 14.83 -10.30
N ILE A 184 -11.21 13.92 -11.24
CA ILE A 184 -9.85 13.68 -11.76
C ILE A 184 -9.30 14.92 -12.48
N SER A 185 -10.15 15.64 -13.24
CA SER A 185 -9.74 16.87 -13.93
C SER A 185 -9.34 17.98 -12.96
N LYS A 186 -10.03 18.09 -11.82
CA LYS A 186 -9.73 19.05 -10.74
C LYS A 186 -8.56 18.62 -9.87
N ASN A 187 -8.40 17.31 -9.67
CA ASN A 187 -7.35 16.74 -8.85
C ASN A 187 -6.84 15.43 -9.46
N ILE A 188 -5.78 15.51 -10.24
CA ILE A 188 -5.16 14.36 -10.91
C ILE A 188 -4.69 13.27 -9.91
N ARG A 189 -4.43 13.63 -8.63
CA ARG A 189 -4.04 12.66 -7.59
C ARG A 189 -5.18 11.72 -7.23
N ALA A 190 -6.45 12.12 -7.45
CA ALA A 190 -7.62 11.28 -7.20
C ALA A 190 -7.75 10.10 -8.19
N ARG A 191 -7.06 10.13 -9.36
CA ARG A 191 -7.24 9.11 -10.43
C ARG A 191 -7.13 7.65 -9.98
N SER A 192 -6.37 7.39 -8.92
CA SER A 192 -6.13 6.03 -8.38
C SER A 192 -7.00 5.71 -7.17
N ALA A 193 -7.78 6.67 -6.69
CA ALA A 193 -8.63 6.49 -5.52
C ALA A 193 -9.72 5.44 -5.75
N LYS A 194 -10.02 4.69 -4.68
CA LYS A 194 -11.11 3.72 -4.63
C LYS A 194 -11.82 3.87 -3.30
N LEU A 195 -13.11 4.17 -3.36
CA LEU A 195 -13.98 4.24 -2.19
C LEU A 195 -14.68 2.90 -1.97
N ARG A 196 -14.65 2.40 -0.74
CA ARG A 196 -15.46 1.28 -0.26
C ARG A 196 -16.26 1.72 0.96
N VAL A 197 -17.52 1.28 1.03
CA VAL A 197 -18.41 1.64 2.14
C VAL A 197 -19.16 0.39 2.63
N MET A 198 -19.11 0.16 3.94
CA MET A 198 -19.94 -0.81 4.62
C MET A 198 -20.77 -0.14 5.75
N GLU A 199 -21.85 -0.78 6.14
CA GLU A 199 -22.73 -0.38 7.23
C GLU A 199 -22.80 -1.51 8.26
N LYS A 200 -22.66 -1.19 9.55
CA LYS A 200 -22.80 -2.15 10.65
C LYS A 200 -24.29 -2.40 10.89
N ILE A 201 -24.75 -3.64 10.76
CA ILE A 201 -26.16 -4.02 10.90
C ILE A 201 -26.44 -4.99 12.05
N SER A 202 -25.42 -5.52 12.70
CA SER A 202 -25.52 -6.28 13.95
C SER A 202 -24.24 -6.16 14.76
N GLU A 203 -24.30 -6.45 16.07
CA GLU A 203 -23.15 -6.34 16.97
C GLU A 203 -22.09 -7.41 16.76
N GLY A 204 -22.34 -8.40 15.92
CA GLY A 204 -21.42 -9.52 15.69
C GLY A 204 -20.88 -10.07 17.02
N ARG A 205 -21.22 -11.26 17.42
CA ARG A 205 -20.61 -11.89 18.60
C ARG A 205 -19.25 -12.47 18.25
#